data_83a46db0fca0ee935d071612e2d25b73
#
_entry.id   83a46db0fca0ee935d071612e2d25b73
#
_cell.length_a   1.000
_cell.length_b   1.000
_cell.length_c   1.000
_cell.angle_alpha   90.00
_cell.angle_beta   90.00
_cell.angle_gamma   90.00
#
_symmetry.space_group_name_H-M   'P 1'
#
loop_
_entity.id
_entity.type
_entity.pdbx_description
1 polymer ?
#
loop_
_entity_poly.entity_id
_entity_poly.type
_entity_poly.pdbx_seq_one_letter_code
_entity_poly.pdbx_strand_id
1 'polypeptide(L)'
;MNSTLSLNMEKTEQEMEEEIELINNMFPDSNFSVAIDIDELDDLITNKQFIIVKNTYNCYCYDNCKKNATYYYIRGTSITNRYVIEQLIKQGLNLECNHVFLEGFDKCPDSDCQYIICTGS
;
A
#
# COMPACT_ATOMS: atom_id res chain seq x y z
N MET A 1 -2.66 -33.30 -12.23
CA MET A 1 -2.93 -31.92 -12.65
C MET A 1 -2.28 -30.88 -11.74
N ASN A 2 -1.30 -31.29 -10.98
CA ASN A 2 -0.62 -30.40 -10.06
C ASN A 2 0.14 -29.28 -10.77
N SER A 3 0.62 -29.57 -11.98
CA SER A 3 1.32 -28.57 -12.77
C SER A 3 0.43 -27.36 -13.10
N THR A 4 -0.87 -27.60 -13.23
CA THR A 4 -1.82 -26.51 -13.50
C THR A 4 -1.89 -25.54 -12.33
N LEU A 5 -1.89 -26.08 -11.12
CA LEU A 5 -1.89 -25.23 -9.92
C LEU A 5 -0.62 -24.41 -9.82
N SER A 6 0.53 -25.03 -10.11
CA SER A 6 1.79 -24.32 -10.09
C SER A 6 1.81 -23.17 -11.11
N LEU A 7 1.29 -23.41 -12.30
CA LEU A 7 1.24 -22.40 -13.34
C LEU A 7 0.35 -21.24 -12.95
N ASN A 8 -0.75 -21.52 -12.21
CA ASN A 8 -1.66 -20.48 -11.76
C ASN A 8 -1.06 -19.63 -10.65
N MET A 9 -0.06 -20.12 -9.96
CA MET A 9 0.58 -19.40 -8.86
C MET A 9 1.71 -18.50 -9.32
N GLU A 10 2.19 -18.70 -10.53
CA GLU A 10 3.28 -17.90 -11.07
C GLU A 10 2.78 -17.01 -12.19
N LYS A 11 3.01 -15.73 -12.05
CA LYS A 11 2.74 -14.75 -13.10
C LYS A 11 4.01 -14.51 -13.89
N THR A 12 3.86 -14.34 -15.19
CA THR A 12 4.98 -13.90 -16.01
C THR A 12 5.33 -12.46 -15.68
N GLU A 13 6.55 -12.06 -16.05
CA GLU A 13 6.97 -10.67 -15.86
C GLU A 13 6.03 -9.70 -16.56
N GLN A 14 5.59 -10.05 -17.77
CA GLN A 14 4.65 -9.23 -18.52
C GLN A 14 3.29 -9.12 -17.83
N GLU A 15 2.80 -10.21 -17.27
CA GLU A 15 1.53 -10.21 -16.55
C GLU A 15 1.60 -9.32 -15.30
N MET A 16 2.72 -9.36 -14.60
CA MET A 16 2.93 -8.50 -13.44
C MET A 16 2.98 -7.02 -13.82
N GLU A 17 3.65 -6.70 -14.93
CA GLU A 17 3.71 -5.33 -15.43
C GLU A 17 2.34 -4.81 -15.84
N GLU A 18 1.55 -5.64 -16.51
CA GLU A 18 0.19 -5.28 -16.90
C GLU A 18 -0.71 -5.07 -15.69
N GLU A 19 -0.55 -5.90 -14.67
CA GLU A 19 -1.30 -5.78 -13.43
C GLU A 19 -0.96 -4.48 -12.70
N ILE A 20 0.31 -4.16 -12.60
CA ILE A 20 0.77 -2.91 -11.96
C ILE A 20 0.20 -1.71 -12.72
N GLU A 21 0.23 -1.73 -14.04
CA GLU A 21 -0.33 -0.66 -14.84
C GLU A 21 -1.82 -0.51 -14.63
N LEU A 22 -2.54 -1.63 -14.59
CA LEU A 22 -3.99 -1.63 -14.36
C LEU A 22 -4.32 -1.03 -12.99
N ILE A 23 -3.60 -1.45 -11.96
CA ILE A 23 -3.82 -0.94 -10.61
C ILE A 23 -3.55 0.56 -10.55
N ASN A 24 -2.46 1.02 -11.14
CA ASN A 24 -2.10 2.43 -11.08
C ASN A 24 -3.06 3.31 -11.88
N ASN A 25 -3.71 2.77 -12.90
CA ASN A 25 -4.77 3.47 -13.61
C ASN A 25 -6.02 3.68 -12.75
N MET A 26 -6.18 2.89 -11.69
CA MET A 26 -7.28 3.06 -10.74
C MET A 26 -7.03 4.22 -9.76
N PHE A 27 -5.79 4.66 -9.65
CA PHE A 27 -5.39 5.70 -8.70
C PHE A 27 -4.63 6.82 -9.41
N PRO A 28 -5.29 7.56 -10.32
CA PRO A 28 -4.59 8.55 -11.15
C PRO A 28 -4.03 9.74 -10.38
N ASP A 29 -4.57 10.02 -9.19
CA ASP A 29 -4.14 11.16 -8.39
C ASP A 29 -3.02 10.83 -7.41
N SER A 30 -2.50 9.61 -7.45
CA SER A 30 -1.43 9.21 -6.53
C SER A 30 -0.08 9.78 -6.96
N ASN A 31 0.77 10.04 -5.96
CA ASN A 31 2.16 10.46 -6.18
C ASN A 31 3.11 9.27 -6.03
N PHE A 32 2.58 8.07 -6.03
CA PHE A 32 3.35 6.84 -5.83
C PHE A 32 2.73 5.73 -6.67
N SER A 33 3.50 4.66 -6.87
CA SER A 33 2.99 3.47 -7.55
C SER A 33 2.45 2.48 -6.53
N VAL A 34 1.33 1.85 -6.86
CA VAL A 34 0.72 0.83 -6.01
C VAL A 34 1.19 -0.54 -6.49
N ALA A 35 1.82 -1.29 -5.58
CA ALA A 35 2.38 -2.61 -5.86
C ALA A 35 1.74 -3.69 -4.99
N ILE A 36 0.43 -3.60 -4.81
CA ILE A 36 -0.38 -4.60 -4.10
C ILE A 36 -1.03 -5.48 -5.16
N ASP A 37 -1.14 -6.78 -4.89
CA ASP A 37 -1.81 -7.70 -5.80
C ASP A 37 -3.25 -7.26 -6.04
N ILE A 38 -3.67 -7.30 -7.30
CA ILE A 38 -5.02 -6.88 -7.67
C ILE A 38 -6.08 -7.70 -6.94
N ASP A 39 -5.80 -8.97 -6.67
CA ASP A 39 -6.72 -9.85 -5.96
C ASP A 39 -6.91 -9.45 -4.49
N GLU A 40 -5.99 -8.68 -3.94
CA GLU A 40 -6.03 -8.24 -2.55
C GLU A 40 -6.62 -6.85 -2.38
N LEU A 41 -6.86 -6.12 -3.46
CA LEU A 41 -7.35 -4.75 -3.38
C LEU A 41 -8.68 -4.63 -2.63
N ASP A 42 -9.58 -5.56 -2.85
CA ASP A 42 -10.91 -5.50 -2.25
C ASP A 42 -11.05 -6.35 -0.99
N ASP A 43 -9.93 -6.89 -0.50
CA ASP A 43 -9.92 -7.60 0.78
C ASP A 43 -10.01 -6.61 1.93
N LEU A 44 -10.80 -6.98 2.94
CA LEU A 44 -10.85 -6.20 4.18
C LEU A 44 -9.53 -6.35 4.92
N ILE A 45 -8.95 -5.25 5.37
CA ILE A 45 -7.76 -5.30 6.20
C ILE A 45 -8.13 -5.32 7.69
N THR A 46 -9.34 -4.89 8.01
CA THR A 46 -9.83 -4.85 9.40
C THR A 46 -11.34 -4.97 9.40
N ASN A 47 -11.90 -5.42 10.50
CA ASN A 47 -13.34 -5.38 10.74
C ASN A 47 -13.77 -4.15 11.54
N LYS A 48 -12.83 -3.28 11.87
CA LYS A 48 -13.10 -2.02 12.56
C LYS A 48 -13.57 -0.97 11.58
N GLN A 49 -14.23 0.06 12.09
CA GLN A 49 -14.72 1.17 11.28
C GLN A 49 -13.82 2.40 11.36
N PHE A 50 -12.75 2.31 12.15
CA PHE A 50 -11.77 3.37 12.28
C PHE A 50 -10.40 2.76 12.57
N ILE A 51 -9.41 3.21 11.81
CA ILE A 51 -8.01 2.80 12.03
C ILE A 51 -7.09 4.01 11.86
N ILE A 52 -5.92 3.90 12.44
CA ILE A 52 -4.83 4.84 12.25
C ILE A 52 -3.75 4.11 11.47
N VAL A 53 -3.35 4.67 10.34
CA VAL A 53 -2.28 4.16 9.50
C VAL A 53 -1.09 5.10 9.63
N LYS A 54 0.06 4.52 9.89
CA LYS A 54 1.28 5.28 10.14
C LYS A 54 2.27 5.06 9.01
N ASN A 55 2.81 6.14 8.48
CA ASN A 55 3.95 6.07 7.59
C ASN A 55 5.21 6.32 8.41
N THR A 56 5.93 5.25 8.70
CA THR A 56 7.20 5.35 9.42
C THR A 56 8.30 5.64 8.42
N TYR A 57 8.87 6.82 8.50
CA TYR A 57 9.88 7.24 7.56
C TYR A 57 11.27 7.00 8.11
N ASN A 58 11.94 6.00 7.59
CA ASN A 58 13.31 5.66 7.98
C ASN A 58 14.25 5.69 6.77
N CYS A 59 14.14 6.75 5.97
CA CYS A 59 15.02 6.91 4.83
C CYS A 59 16.31 7.59 5.25
N TYR A 60 17.44 7.00 4.88
CA TYR A 60 18.75 7.56 5.12
C TYR A 60 19.50 7.84 3.82
N CYS A 61 18.75 7.87 2.70
CA CYS A 61 19.34 8.07 1.38
C CYS A 61 19.98 9.45 1.23
N TYR A 62 19.35 10.47 1.80
CA TYR A 62 19.79 11.86 1.73
C TYR A 62 19.58 12.54 3.07
N ASP A 63 20.39 13.56 3.34
CA ASP A 63 20.29 14.29 4.60
C ASP A 63 18.97 15.02 4.78
N ASN A 64 18.33 15.41 3.69
CA ASN A 64 17.07 16.14 3.72
C ASN A 64 15.84 15.24 3.64
N CYS A 65 16.01 13.92 3.69
CA CYS A 65 14.85 13.03 3.70
C CYS A 65 14.07 13.18 4.98
N LYS A 66 12.75 13.11 4.84
CA LYS A 66 11.84 13.20 5.97
C LYS A 66 11.98 11.96 6.82
N LYS A 67 12.16 12.13 8.13
CA LYS A 67 12.38 11.03 9.07
C LYS A 67 11.32 10.94 10.16
N ASN A 68 10.33 11.82 10.11
CA ASN A 68 9.26 11.84 11.10
C ASN A 68 8.06 11.01 10.62
N ALA A 69 7.47 10.29 11.53
CA ALA A 69 6.27 9.51 11.23
C ALA A 69 5.10 10.44 10.92
N THR A 70 4.25 10.01 10.00
CA THR A 70 3.01 10.72 9.65
C THR A 70 1.84 9.76 9.90
N TYR A 71 0.75 10.29 10.44
CA TYR A 71 -0.41 9.51 10.80
C TYR A 71 -1.59 9.87 9.93
N TYR A 72 -2.32 8.84 9.48
CA TYR A 72 -3.50 9.00 8.64
C TYR A 72 -4.68 8.33 9.34
N TYR A 73 -5.76 9.08 9.48
CA TYR A 73 -6.96 8.61 10.17
C TYR A 73 -7.97 8.17 9.13
N ILE A 74 -8.35 6.89 9.19
CA ILE A 74 -9.22 6.28 8.18
C ILE A 74 -10.48 5.76 8.83
N ARG A 75 -11.62 6.22 8.35
CA ARG A 75 -12.93 5.85 8.85
C ARG A 75 -13.78 5.33 7.70
N GLY A 76 -14.47 4.23 7.90
CA GLY A 76 -15.34 3.66 6.88
C GLY A 76 -16.11 2.46 7.39
N THR A 77 -17.10 2.02 6.63
CA THR A 77 -17.92 0.86 6.99
C THR A 77 -17.29 -0.45 6.52
N SER A 78 -16.49 -0.39 5.46
CA SER A 78 -15.77 -1.55 4.92
C SER A 78 -14.38 -1.08 4.51
N ILE A 79 -13.40 -1.31 5.38
CA ILE A 79 -12.05 -0.81 5.14
C ILE A 79 -11.24 -1.89 4.42
N THR A 80 -11.21 -1.77 3.10
CA THR A 80 -10.41 -2.63 2.21
C THR A 80 -9.06 -1.97 1.93
N ASN A 81 -8.16 -2.71 1.32
CA ASN A 81 -6.90 -2.14 0.84
C ASN A 81 -7.16 -0.97 -0.11
N ARG A 82 -8.08 -1.14 -1.05
CA ARG A 82 -8.45 -0.08 -1.99
C ARG A 82 -8.93 1.16 -1.26
N TYR A 83 -9.81 0.99 -0.28
CA TYR A 83 -10.35 2.11 0.48
C TYR A 83 -9.25 2.87 1.21
N VAL A 84 -8.32 2.15 1.84
CA VAL A 84 -7.20 2.78 2.54
C VAL A 84 -6.35 3.58 1.56
N ILE A 85 -6.01 2.99 0.42
CA ILE A 85 -5.22 3.68 -0.60
C ILE A 85 -5.91 4.97 -1.04
N GLU A 86 -7.21 4.91 -1.33
CA GLU A 86 -7.98 6.09 -1.73
C GLU A 86 -7.95 7.17 -0.67
N GLN A 87 -8.10 6.80 0.59
CA GLN A 87 -8.08 7.76 1.69
C GLN A 87 -6.68 8.36 1.88
N LEU A 88 -5.64 7.56 1.74
CA LEU A 88 -4.26 8.05 1.82
C LEU A 88 -3.97 9.08 0.73
N ILE A 89 -4.45 8.82 -0.48
CA ILE A 89 -4.29 9.76 -1.59
C ILE A 89 -5.02 11.06 -1.29
N LYS A 90 -6.25 10.99 -0.79
CA LYS A 90 -7.03 12.18 -0.43
C LYS A 90 -6.35 12.98 0.68
N GLN A 91 -5.68 12.31 1.59
CA GLN A 91 -4.97 12.98 2.69
C GLN A 91 -3.57 13.43 2.30
N GLY A 92 -3.17 13.22 1.05
CA GLY A 92 -1.94 13.77 0.52
C GLY A 92 -0.70 12.92 0.76
N LEU A 93 -0.85 11.62 0.93
CA LEU A 93 0.32 10.75 1.08
C LEU A 93 1.27 10.93 -0.09
N ASN A 94 2.53 11.17 0.22
CA ASN A 94 3.58 11.31 -0.75
C ASN A 94 4.76 10.45 -0.31
N LEU A 95 5.23 9.59 -1.20
CA LEU A 95 6.39 8.76 -0.94
C LEU A 95 7.60 9.41 -1.58
N GLU A 96 8.66 9.58 -0.81
CA GLU A 96 9.86 10.31 -1.22
C GLU A 96 11.04 9.37 -1.44
N CYS A 97 12.09 9.91 -2.01
CA CYS A 97 13.33 9.18 -2.32
C CYS A 97 13.08 8.02 -3.27
N ASN A 98 13.63 6.85 -2.95
CA ASN A 98 13.45 5.65 -3.74
C ASN A 98 12.31 4.76 -3.24
N HIS A 99 11.60 5.21 -2.20
CA HIS A 99 10.50 4.43 -1.61
C HIS A 99 9.18 4.82 -2.26
N VAL A 100 9.09 4.61 -3.57
CA VAL A 100 7.97 5.10 -4.37
C VAL A 100 6.87 4.06 -4.61
N PHE A 101 7.07 2.83 -4.15
CA PHE A 101 6.08 1.77 -4.29
C PHE A 101 5.38 1.52 -2.96
N LEU A 102 4.05 1.59 -2.98
CA LEU A 102 3.22 1.18 -1.85
C LEU A 102 2.96 -0.32 -1.99
N GLU A 103 3.53 -1.10 -1.09
CA GLU A 103 3.49 -2.57 -1.17
C GLU A 103 2.43 -3.21 -0.29
N GLY A 104 1.84 -2.46 0.61
CA GLY A 104 0.79 -2.97 1.49
C GLY A 104 0.80 -2.34 2.84
N PHE A 105 0.11 -3.00 3.77
CA PHE A 105 -0.05 -2.53 5.14
C PHE A 105 0.21 -3.69 6.09
N ASP A 106 1.08 -3.49 7.07
CA ASP A 106 1.35 -4.46 8.12
C ASP A 106 0.80 -3.98 9.45
N LYS A 107 0.59 -4.89 10.37
CA LYS A 107 0.16 -4.52 11.71
C LYS A 107 1.22 -3.64 12.37
N CYS A 108 0.77 -2.56 12.98
CA CYS A 108 1.66 -1.66 13.69
C CYS A 108 2.22 -2.34 14.95
N PRO A 109 3.54 -2.32 15.15
CA PRO A 109 4.13 -2.90 16.35
C PRO A 109 3.92 -2.05 17.59
N ASP A 110 3.58 -0.77 17.39
CA ASP A 110 3.40 0.18 18.48
C ASP A 110 1.91 0.35 18.80
N SER A 111 1.61 0.98 19.94
CA SER A 111 0.23 1.17 20.37
C SER A 111 -0.41 2.43 19.79
N ASP A 112 0.32 3.22 19.03
CA ASP A 112 -0.14 4.50 18.50
C ASP A 112 -0.84 4.38 17.13
N CYS A 113 -0.88 3.19 16.55
CA CYS A 113 -1.53 2.97 15.26
C CYS A 113 -2.00 1.52 15.15
N GLN A 114 -2.81 1.22 14.14
CA GLN A 114 -3.24 -0.14 13.84
C GLN A 114 -2.38 -0.76 12.73
N TYR A 115 -2.00 0.04 11.75
CA TYR A 115 -1.24 -0.44 10.60
C TYR A 115 -0.13 0.52 10.25
N ILE A 116 0.93 -0.02 9.66
CA ILE A 116 2.02 0.77 9.08
C ILE A 116 2.03 0.54 7.57
N ILE A 117 2.49 1.55 6.86
CA ILE A 117 2.64 1.48 5.40
C ILE A 117 3.94 0.75 5.07
N CYS A 118 3.85 -0.24 4.17
CA CYS A 118 5.01 -0.94 3.65
C CYS A 118 5.36 -0.37 2.29
N THR A 119 6.61 0.03 2.13
CA THR A 119 7.09 0.66 0.90
C THR A 119 8.30 -0.08 0.35
N GLY A 120 8.53 0.09 -0.95
CA GLY A 120 9.66 -0.48 -1.66
C GLY A 120 10.21 0.49 -2.69
N SER A 121 11.28 0.07 -3.31
CA SER A 121 11.97 0.87 -4.33
C SER A 121 12.19 0.10 -5.62
#